data_628e31e5e1f213e1acf6bb8a68b2530a
#
_entry.id   628e31e5e1f213e1acf6bb8a68b2530a
#
_cell.length_a   1.000
_cell.length_b   1.000
_cell.length_c   1.000
_cell.angle_alpha   90.00
_cell.angle_beta   90.00
_cell.angle_gamma   90.00
#
_symmetry.space_group_name_H-M   'P 1'
#
loop_
_entity.id
_entity.type
_entity.pdbx_description
1 polymer ?
#
loop_
_entity_poly.entity_id
_entity_poly.type
_entity_poly.pdbx_seq_one_letter_code
_entity_poly.pdbx_strand_id
1 'polypeptide(L)'
;MAVDRLERINSLLKRVIAESMFTVMQGDTVAPGLVTVTGVACGKDLRDATVRVSVFGDDALKKTALQHLKHNARKFQAIINREVRLKFTPRLTFVLDLS
;
A
#
# COMPACT_ATOMS: atom_id res chain seq x y z
N MET A 1 14.38 16.10 17.86
CA MET A 1 13.16 16.63 17.25
C MET A 1 12.12 15.53 17.12
N ALA A 2 10.90 15.79 17.58
CA ALA A 2 9.85 14.78 17.51
C ALA A 2 9.38 14.60 16.08
N VAL A 3 9.25 13.35 15.64
CA VAL A 3 8.66 13.04 14.34
C VAL A 3 7.15 13.26 14.45
N ASP A 4 6.56 13.91 13.48
CA ASP A 4 5.12 14.08 13.39
C ASP A 4 4.43 12.71 13.47
N ARG A 5 3.36 12.65 14.25
CA ARG A 5 2.56 11.43 14.39
C ARG A 5 2.10 10.90 13.03
N LEU A 6 1.67 11.80 12.13
CA LEU A 6 1.23 11.41 10.78
C LEU A 6 2.37 10.77 10.00
N GLU A 7 3.57 11.31 10.08
CA GLU A 7 4.73 10.73 9.41
C GLU A 7 5.05 9.34 9.93
N ARG A 8 4.94 9.13 11.25
CA ARG A 8 5.16 7.81 11.84
C ARG A 8 4.13 6.80 11.36
N ILE A 9 2.87 7.22 11.28
CA ILE A 9 1.80 6.34 10.78
C ILE A 9 2.04 6.03 9.31
N ASN A 10 2.40 7.01 8.49
CA ASN A 10 2.71 6.80 7.09
C ASN A 10 3.85 5.79 6.91
N SER A 11 4.91 5.91 7.70
CA SER A 11 6.05 5.00 7.65
C SER A 11 5.66 3.59 8.08
N LEU A 12 4.85 3.47 9.12
CA LEU A 12 4.37 2.18 9.60
C LEU A 12 3.49 1.49 8.57
N LEU A 13 2.55 2.22 7.98
CA LEU A 13 1.67 1.67 6.94
C LEU A 13 2.48 1.24 5.72
N LYS A 14 3.47 2.03 5.32
CA LYS A 14 4.35 1.67 4.22
C LYS A 14 5.04 0.34 4.47
N ARG A 15 5.57 0.16 5.68
CA ARG A 15 6.25 -1.08 6.05
C ARG A 15 5.29 -2.26 6.05
N VAL A 16 4.13 -2.12 6.68
CA VAL A 16 3.14 -3.20 6.77
C VAL A 16 2.66 -3.61 5.38
N ILE A 17 2.34 -2.64 4.53
CA ILE A 17 1.88 -2.93 3.16
C ILE A 17 3.00 -3.61 2.35
N ALA A 18 4.22 -3.11 2.45
CA ALA A 18 5.35 -3.69 1.72
C ALA A 18 5.63 -5.13 2.17
N GLU A 19 5.61 -5.38 3.47
CA GLU A 19 5.82 -6.73 4.02
C GLU A 19 4.68 -7.67 3.66
N SER A 20 3.47 -7.16 3.50
CA SER A 20 2.28 -7.96 3.18
C SER A 20 2.16 -8.28 1.69
N MET A 21 2.96 -7.63 0.86
CA MET A 21 2.80 -7.73 -0.61
C MET A 21 2.87 -9.18 -1.08
N PHE A 22 3.85 -9.95 -0.61
CA PHE A 22 4.00 -11.35 -1.02
C PHE A 22 2.81 -12.19 -0.58
N THR A 23 2.32 -11.99 0.64
CA THR A 23 1.19 -12.75 1.16
C THR A 23 -0.09 -12.43 0.39
N VAL A 24 -0.38 -11.15 0.19
CA VAL A 24 -1.63 -10.71 -0.46
C VAL A 24 -1.64 -11.06 -1.94
N MET A 25 -0.50 -10.88 -2.62
CA MET A 25 -0.41 -11.11 -4.07
C MET A 25 0.09 -12.51 -4.42
N GLN A 26 0.22 -13.39 -3.44
CA GLN A 26 0.67 -14.76 -3.68
C GLN A 26 -0.31 -15.48 -4.63
N GLY A 27 0.24 -16.12 -5.65
CA GLY A 27 -0.57 -16.81 -6.65
C GLY A 27 -1.18 -15.89 -7.71
N ASP A 28 -0.93 -14.58 -7.61
CA ASP A 28 -1.37 -13.63 -8.62
C ASP A 28 -0.55 -13.77 -9.89
N THR A 29 -1.16 -13.39 -11.04
CA THR A 29 -0.44 -13.38 -12.32
C THR A 29 0.67 -12.35 -12.37
N VAL A 30 0.58 -11.33 -11.51
CA VAL A 30 1.64 -10.33 -11.35
C VAL A 30 2.52 -10.76 -10.19
N ALA A 31 3.80 -11.01 -10.46
CA ALA A 31 4.75 -11.42 -9.42
C ALA A 31 4.90 -10.28 -8.38
N PRO A 32 4.71 -10.57 -7.08
CA PRO A 32 4.78 -9.53 -6.07
C PRO A 32 6.16 -8.86 -5.97
N GLY A 33 7.23 -9.55 -6.35
CA GLY A 33 8.57 -8.99 -6.37
C GLY A 33 8.78 -7.87 -7.37
N LEU A 34 7.86 -7.70 -8.33
CA LEU A 34 7.90 -6.63 -9.31
C LEU A 34 7.28 -5.32 -8.79
N VAL A 35 6.62 -5.37 -7.63
CA VAL A 35 5.90 -4.23 -7.05
C VAL A 35 6.65 -3.71 -5.84
N THR A 36 6.96 -2.42 -5.85
CA THR A 36 7.62 -1.74 -4.72
C THR A 36 6.73 -0.62 -4.21
N VAL A 37 6.48 -0.60 -2.91
CA VAL A 37 5.77 0.52 -2.27
C VAL A 37 6.77 1.66 -2.10
N THR A 38 6.53 2.78 -2.79
CA THR A 38 7.42 3.92 -2.75
C THR A 38 7.02 4.97 -1.73
N GLY A 39 5.76 5.00 -1.34
CA GLY A 39 5.31 5.93 -0.32
C GLY A 39 3.86 5.69 0.07
N VAL A 40 3.52 6.16 1.27
CA VAL A 40 2.15 6.17 1.77
C VAL A 40 1.89 7.54 2.37
N ALA A 41 0.75 8.13 2.02
CA ALA A 41 0.33 9.41 2.56
C ALA A 41 -1.11 9.31 3.06
N CYS A 42 -1.29 9.40 4.37
CA CYS A 42 -2.62 9.44 4.98
C CYS A 42 -3.16 10.85 4.99
N GLY A 43 -4.49 10.99 4.90
CA GLY A 43 -5.15 12.23 5.21
C GLY A 43 -5.03 12.55 6.70
N LYS A 44 -5.26 13.80 7.07
CA LYS A 44 -5.12 14.27 8.47
C LYS A 44 -6.03 13.54 9.44
N ASP A 45 -7.20 13.11 8.96
CA ASP A 45 -8.18 12.38 9.77
C ASP A 45 -7.91 10.88 9.81
N LEU A 46 -6.88 10.40 9.10
CA LEU A 46 -6.49 8.99 9.01
C LEU A 46 -7.55 8.08 8.41
N ARG A 47 -8.51 8.63 7.66
CA ARG A 47 -9.57 7.84 7.03
C ARG A 47 -9.21 7.31 5.66
N ASP A 48 -8.30 7.99 4.98
CA ASP A 48 -7.83 7.63 3.64
C ASP A 48 -6.32 7.63 3.61
N ALA A 49 -5.77 6.72 2.82
CA ALA A 49 -4.33 6.64 2.60
C ALA A 49 -4.08 6.38 1.11
N THR A 50 -3.21 7.19 0.53
CA THR A 50 -2.76 6.99 -0.85
C THR A 50 -1.45 6.20 -0.81
N VAL A 51 -1.45 5.05 -1.48
CA VAL A 51 -0.28 4.15 -1.55
C VAL A 51 0.32 4.28 -2.95
N ARG A 52 1.53 4.81 -3.04
CA ARG A 52 2.25 4.90 -4.31
C ARG A 52 3.10 3.66 -4.48
N VAL A 53 3.01 3.07 -5.67
CA VAL A 53 3.75 1.87 -6.01
C VAL A 53 4.50 2.05 -7.32
N SER A 54 5.68 1.48 -7.39
CA SER A 54 6.45 1.34 -8.62
C SER A 54 6.35 -0.11 -9.07
N VAL A 55 6.13 -0.33 -10.35
CA VAL A 55 6.03 -1.67 -10.93
C VAL A 55 7.08 -1.82 -12.01
N PHE A 56 7.91 -2.85 -11.89
CA PHE A 56 8.91 -3.17 -12.90
C PHE A 56 8.23 -3.93 -14.05
N GLY A 57 8.21 -3.30 -15.21
CA GLY A 57 7.58 -3.89 -16.40
C GLY A 57 7.10 -2.83 -17.38
N ASP A 58 6.43 -3.29 -18.43
CA ASP A 58 5.85 -2.39 -19.42
C ASP A 58 4.55 -1.75 -18.91
N ASP A 59 3.97 -0.86 -19.74
CA ASP A 59 2.77 -0.13 -19.34
C ASP A 59 1.57 -1.06 -19.11
N ALA A 60 1.46 -2.13 -19.89
CA ALA A 60 0.38 -3.10 -19.74
C ALA A 60 0.48 -3.83 -18.40
N LEU A 61 1.70 -4.23 -18.01
CA LEU A 61 1.94 -4.90 -16.73
C LEU A 61 1.68 -3.95 -15.57
N LYS A 62 2.11 -2.70 -15.68
CA LYS A 62 1.86 -1.69 -14.64
C LYS A 62 0.37 -1.50 -14.40
N LYS A 63 -0.40 -1.41 -15.48
CA LYS A 63 -1.86 -1.25 -15.39
C LYS A 63 -2.52 -2.47 -14.75
N THR A 64 -2.11 -3.65 -15.16
CA THR A 64 -2.62 -4.91 -14.59
C THR A 64 -2.29 -5.00 -13.11
N ALA A 65 -1.05 -4.70 -12.73
CA ALA A 65 -0.62 -4.72 -11.34
C ALA A 65 -1.46 -3.77 -10.48
N LEU A 66 -1.69 -2.56 -10.98
CA LEU A 66 -2.50 -1.58 -10.25
C LEU A 66 -3.92 -2.07 -10.05
N GLN A 67 -4.53 -2.69 -11.07
CA GLN A 67 -5.88 -3.25 -10.96
C GLN A 67 -5.93 -4.36 -9.91
N HIS A 68 -4.93 -5.23 -9.86
CA HIS A 68 -4.86 -6.32 -8.88
C HIS A 68 -4.67 -5.78 -7.47
N LEU A 69 -3.85 -4.75 -7.29
CA LEU A 69 -3.68 -4.10 -5.99
C LEU A 69 -5.00 -3.51 -5.50
N LYS A 70 -5.72 -2.82 -6.38
CA LYS A 70 -7.03 -2.25 -6.04
C LYS A 70 -8.04 -3.33 -5.67
N HIS A 71 -8.02 -4.43 -6.41
CA HIS A 71 -8.89 -5.58 -6.13
C HIS A 71 -8.60 -6.18 -4.76
N ASN A 72 -7.35 -6.16 -4.33
CA ASN A 72 -6.91 -6.74 -3.07
C ASN A 72 -6.82 -5.73 -1.92
N ALA A 73 -7.30 -4.51 -2.12
CA ALA A 73 -7.18 -3.45 -1.10
C ALA A 73 -7.73 -3.87 0.27
N ARG A 74 -8.85 -4.59 0.29
CA ARG A 74 -9.45 -5.06 1.55
C ARG A 74 -8.55 -6.03 2.29
N LYS A 75 -7.79 -6.85 1.58
CA LYS A 75 -6.85 -7.79 2.22
C LYS A 75 -5.73 -7.04 2.93
N PHE A 76 -5.20 -5.99 2.28
CA PHE A 76 -4.21 -5.11 2.91
C PHE A 76 -4.81 -4.40 4.13
N GLN A 77 -6.04 -3.90 4.01
CA GLN A 77 -6.72 -3.21 5.10
C GLN A 77 -6.94 -4.13 6.30
N ALA A 78 -7.27 -5.40 6.06
CA ALA A 78 -7.43 -6.37 7.13
C ALA A 78 -6.12 -6.60 7.89
N ILE A 79 -5.00 -6.67 7.18
CA ILE A 79 -3.68 -6.81 7.81
C ILE A 79 -3.33 -5.57 8.61
N ILE A 80 -3.59 -4.38 8.06
CA ILE A 80 -3.36 -3.12 8.76
C ILE A 80 -4.18 -3.07 10.04
N ASN A 81 -5.46 -3.43 9.96
CA ASN A 81 -6.34 -3.43 11.13
C ASN A 81 -5.84 -4.35 12.23
N ARG A 82 -5.22 -5.47 11.86
CA ARG A 82 -4.67 -6.43 12.81
C ARG A 82 -3.36 -5.96 13.43
N GLU A 83 -2.49 -5.34 12.64
CA GLU A 83 -1.11 -5.04 13.05
C GLU A 83 -0.89 -3.61 13.50
N VAL A 84 -1.76 -2.68 13.11
CA VAL A 84 -1.62 -1.27 13.44
C VAL A 84 -2.81 -0.81 14.26
N ARG A 85 -2.54 -0.23 15.43
CA ARG A 85 -3.61 0.26 16.30
C ARG A 85 -4.03 1.65 15.90
N LEU A 86 -5.06 1.73 15.06
CA LEU A 86 -5.68 2.97 14.65
C LEU A 86 -7.17 2.92 15.00
N LYS A 87 -7.76 4.08 15.24
CA LYS A 87 -9.19 4.20 15.52
C LYS A 87 -10.03 3.68 14.36
N PHE A 88 -9.58 3.97 13.13
CA PHE A 88 -10.20 3.49 11.90
C PHE A 88 -9.12 2.94 11.00
N THR A 89 -9.44 1.89 10.23
CA THR A 89 -8.55 1.41 9.18
C THR A 89 -8.69 2.33 7.99
N PRO A 90 -7.62 2.96 7.52
CA PRO A 90 -7.70 3.87 6.38
C PRO A 90 -8.14 3.12 5.12
N ARG A 91 -8.92 3.79 4.29
CA ARG A 91 -9.23 3.29 2.95
C ARG A 91 -7.99 3.48 2.09
N LEU A 92 -7.55 2.41 1.43
CA LEU A 92 -6.35 2.46 0.60
C LEU A 92 -6.70 2.79 -0.84
N THR A 93 -5.97 3.74 -1.41
CA THR A 93 -6.02 4.06 -2.83
C THR A 93 -4.63 3.84 -3.40
N PHE A 94 -4.50 2.89 -4.34
CA PHE A 94 -3.22 2.59 -4.97
C PHE A 94 -3.05 3.43 -6.23
N VAL A 95 -1.89 4.06 -6.36
CA VAL A 95 -1.53 4.84 -7.55
C VAL A 95 -0.11 4.49 -7.97
N LEU A 96 0.16 4.61 -9.26
CA LEU A 96 1.50 4.38 -9.78
C LEU A 96 2.39 5.58 -9.49
N ASP A 97 3.61 5.29 -9.06
CA ASP A 97 4.66 6.29 -8.93
C ASP A 97 5.38 6.35 -10.27
N LEU A 98 5.22 7.46 -10.97
CA LEU A 98 5.76 7.66 -12.30
C LEU A 98 7.08 8.43 -12.32
N SER A 99 7.64 8.72 -11.17
CA SER A 99 8.90 9.45 -11.07
C SER A 99 10.12 8.60 -11.46
#